data_28712c3b50a0cd3edae190df23d4cce9
#
_entry.id   28712c3b50a0cd3edae190df23d4cce9
#
_cell.length_a   1.000
_cell.length_b   1.000
_cell.length_c   1.000
_cell.angle_alpha   90.00
_cell.angle_beta   90.00
_cell.angle_gamma   90.00
#
_symmetry.space_group_name_H-M   'P 1'
#
loop_
_entity.id
_entity.type
_entity.pdbx_description
1 polymer ?
#
loop_
_entity_poly.entity_id
_entity_poly.type
_entity_poly.pdbx_seq_one_letter_code
_entity_poly.pdbx_strand_id
1 'polypeptide(L)'
;APGAGAGGERVRVIDLKTGQRAYSAPARHPQLATYRLALQARGYEVDGAALVLLGKEPPRKNQGAPVLAPPGAALDPSPDPDTGEDWARALLHEAALAASGATLTARSGEQCLTCPVRDSCPIQPEGRRAVA
;
A
#
# COMPACT_ATOMS: atom_id res chain seq x y z
N ALA A 1 5.28 20.02 -20.08
CA ALA A 1 5.63 18.60 -20.12
C ALA A 1 6.50 18.32 -18.90
N PRO A 2 6.18 17.31 -18.04
CA PRO A 2 7.11 16.90 -17.00
C PRO A 2 8.37 16.36 -17.69
N GLY A 3 9.54 16.85 -17.25
CA GLY A 3 10.82 16.52 -17.83
C GLY A 3 11.00 15.01 -17.92
N ALA A 4 11.46 14.53 -19.08
CA ALA A 4 11.92 13.18 -19.28
C ALA A 4 12.99 12.92 -18.22
N GLY A 5 12.68 12.05 -17.24
CA GLY A 5 13.69 11.50 -16.36
C GLY A 5 14.75 10.87 -17.24
N ALA A 6 16.00 11.11 -16.92
CA ALA A 6 17.12 10.49 -17.62
C ALA A 6 16.89 8.98 -17.61
N GLY A 7 16.66 8.38 -18.75
CA GLY A 7 16.38 6.95 -18.89
C GLY A 7 17.50 6.16 -18.22
N GLY A 8 17.13 5.28 -17.29
CA GLY A 8 18.04 4.37 -16.63
C GLY A 8 18.56 4.79 -15.24
N GLU A 9 18.08 5.88 -14.64
CA GLU A 9 18.43 6.16 -13.25
C GLU A 9 17.81 5.12 -12.32
N ARG A 10 18.66 4.45 -11.51
CA ARG A 10 18.26 3.42 -10.58
C ARG A 10 17.91 4.04 -9.23
N VAL A 11 16.74 3.71 -8.72
CA VAL A 11 16.21 4.24 -7.47
C VAL A 11 15.72 3.12 -6.55
N ARG A 12 15.73 3.39 -5.24
CA ARG A 12 15.15 2.50 -4.24
C ARG A 12 14.07 3.23 -3.47
N VAL A 13 12.93 2.57 -3.27
CA VAL A 13 11.82 3.10 -2.48
C VAL A 13 12.07 2.80 -1.00
N ILE A 14 12.09 3.84 -0.17
CA ILE A 14 12.16 3.69 1.29
C ILE A 14 10.97 4.42 1.90
N ASP A 15 10.14 3.69 2.64
CA ASP A 15 8.99 4.25 3.34
C ASP A 15 9.20 4.17 4.85
N LEU A 16 9.04 5.31 5.52
CA LEU A 16 9.28 5.46 6.95
C LEU A 16 7.97 5.27 7.72
N LYS A 17 7.94 4.31 8.63
CA LYS A 17 6.77 4.01 9.47
C LYS A 17 7.04 4.40 10.93
N THR A 18 6.29 5.37 11.43
CA THR A 18 6.37 5.83 12.82
C THR A 18 5.48 5.03 13.77
N GLY A 19 4.51 4.28 13.25
CA GLY A 19 3.62 3.43 14.04
C GLY A 19 4.28 2.13 14.48
N GLN A 20 3.70 1.50 15.51
CA GLN A 20 4.16 0.20 16.02
C GLN A 20 3.51 -1.00 15.32
N ARG A 21 2.70 -0.79 14.30
CA ARG A 21 1.99 -1.86 13.60
C ARG A 21 2.97 -2.86 12.98
N ALA A 22 2.66 -4.13 13.08
CA ALA A 22 3.41 -5.17 12.40
C ALA A 22 3.05 -5.20 10.90
N TYR A 23 4.06 -5.36 10.06
CA TYR A 23 3.92 -5.57 8.63
C TYR A 23 4.47 -6.95 8.31
N SER A 24 3.61 -7.85 7.82
CA SER A 24 3.97 -9.27 7.65
C SER A 24 4.51 -9.61 6.26
N ALA A 25 4.23 -8.82 5.25
CA ALA A 25 4.58 -9.14 3.87
C ALA A 25 5.09 -7.91 3.09
N PRO A 26 6.35 -7.48 3.32
CA PRO A 26 6.90 -6.31 2.61
C PRO A 26 6.95 -6.51 1.10
N ALA A 27 7.09 -7.74 0.60
CA ALA A 27 7.09 -8.05 -0.83
C ALA A 27 5.77 -7.70 -1.52
N ARG A 28 4.66 -7.80 -0.82
CA ARG A 28 3.31 -7.46 -1.31
C ARG A 28 2.70 -6.27 -0.57
N HIS A 29 3.52 -5.32 -0.17
CA HIS A 29 3.03 -4.11 0.49
C HIS A 29 2.43 -3.13 -0.52
N PRO A 30 1.11 -2.83 -0.47
CA PRO A 30 0.42 -2.05 -1.51
C PRO A 30 1.04 -0.68 -1.76
N GLN A 31 1.41 0.03 -0.70
CA GLN A 31 2.01 1.36 -0.80
C GLN A 31 3.37 1.34 -1.51
N LEU A 32 4.26 0.40 -1.16
CA LEU A 32 5.56 0.26 -1.83
C LEU A 32 5.40 -0.10 -3.30
N ALA A 33 4.44 -0.97 -3.62
CA ALA A 33 4.14 -1.37 -4.98
C ALA A 33 3.58 -0.19 -5.80
N THR A 34 2.72 0.63 -5.22
CA THR A 34 2.21 1.85 -5.85
C THR A 34 3.33 2.84 -6.17
N TYR A 35 4.26 3.06 -5.21
CA TYR A 35 5.41 3.93 -5.44
C TYR A 35 6.33 3.39 -6.54
N ARG A 36 6.57 2.07 -6.57
CA ARG A 36 7.31 1.41 -7.66
C ARG A 36 6.68 1.74 -9.02
N LEU A 37 5.38 1.49 -9.17
CA LEU A 37 4.69 1.73 -10.43
C LEU A 37 4.72 3.20 -10.86
N ALA A 38 4.56 4.11 -9.91
CA ALA A 38 4.63 5.55 -10.18
C ALA A 38 6.02 5.99 -10.66
N LEU A 39 7.08 5.47 -10.06
CA LEU A 39 8.47 5.76 -10.48
C LEU A 39 8.78 5.14 -11.84
N GLN A 40 8.38 3.89 -12.08
CA GLN A 40 8.54 3.23 -13.37
C GLN A 40 7.82 3.99 -14.49
N ALA A 41 6.60 4.49 -14.25
CA ALA A 41 5.86 5.32 -15.19
C ALA A 41 6.56 6.65 -15.52
N ARG A 42 7.49 7.09 -14.65
CA ARG A 42 8.34 8.27 -14.87
C ARG A 42 9.71 7.95 -15.50
N GLY A 43 9.95 6.69 -15.84
CA GLY A 43 11.17 6.25 -16.50
C GLY A 43 12.33 5.86 -15.56
N TYR A 44 12.09 5.73 -14.25
CA TYR A 44 13.09 5.22 -13.30
C TYR A 44 13.13 3.69 -13.29
N GLU A 45 14.32 3.14 -13.09
CA GLU A 45 14.50 1.72 -12.77
C GLU A 45 14.47 1.53 -11.25
N VAL A 46 13.42 0.86 -10.73
CA VAL A 46 13.29 0.61 -9.30
C VAL A 46 13.96 -0.71 -8.95
N ASP A 47 15.09 -0.64 -8.25
CA ASP A 47 15.94 -1.79 -7.89
C ASP A 47 15.61 -2.38 -6.51
N GLY A 48 14.67 -1.81 -5.78
CA GLY A 48 14.24 -2.33 -4.49
C GLY A 48 13.28 -1.43 -3.73
N ALA A 49 12.74 -1.99 -2.64
CA ALA A 49 11.87 -1.29 -1.72
C ALA A 49 12.11 -1.74 -0.27
N ALA A 50 11.88 -0.86 0.70
CA ALA A 50 11.99 -1.19 2.11
C ALA A 50 11.05 -0.35 2.98
N LEU A 51 10.65 -0.93 4.12
CA LEU A 51 9.99 -0.23 5.21
C LEU A 51 11.01 -0.03 6.35
N VAL A 52 11.16 1.19 6.83
CA VAL A 52 11.97 1.51 8.01
C VAL A 52 11.02 1.81 9.16
N LEU A 53 11.10 1.02 10.23
CA LEU A 53 10.15 1.07 11.35
C LEU A 53 10.67 1.96 12.48
N LEU A 54 10.50 3.27 12.36
CA LEU A 54 10.99 4.24 13.35
C LEU A 54 10.27 4.14 14.69
N GLY A 55 9.01 3.68 14.70
CA GLY A 55 8.22 3.51 15.93
C GLY A 55 8.55 2.25 16.73
N LYS A 56 9.44 1.39 16.23
CA LYS A 56 9.85 0.16 16.92
C LYS A 56 11.24 0.32 17.52
N GLU A 57 11.42 -0.22 18.72
CA GLU A 57 12.74 -0.30 19.32
C GLU A 57 13.67 -1.16 18.46
N PRO A 58 14.93 -0.75 18.31
CA PRO A 58 15.92 -1.56 17.61
C PRO A 58 16.15 -2.88 18.37
N PRO A 59 16.40 -3.97 17.66
CA PRO A 59 16.58 -5.29 18.26
C PRO A 59 17.81 -5.39 19.18
N ARG A 60 18.76 -4.45 19.07
CA ARG A 60 19.92 -4.30 19.97
C ARG A 60 20.21 -2.81 20.20
N LYS A 61 20.75 -2.48 21.37
CA LYS A 61 20.96 -1.12 21.86
C LYS A 61 21.74 -0.18 20.92
N ASN A 62 22.53 -0.69 20.00
CA ASN A 62 23.36 0.11 19.07
C ASN A 62 22.98 -0.14 17.60
N GLN A 63 21.81 -0.71 17.33
CA GLN A 63 21.30 -0.88 15.97
C GLN A 63 20.27 0.21 15.66
N GLY A 64 20.22 0.63 14.39
CA GLY A 64 19.19 1.54 13.91
C GLY A 64 17.80 0.92 13.92
N ALA A 65 16.81 1.69 13.49
CA ALA A 65 15.42 1.24 13.37
C ALA A 65 15.33 -0.05 12.52
N PRO A 66 14.44 -1.00 12.89
CA PRO A 66 14.25 -2.22 12.11
C PRO A 66 13.88 -1.90 10.66
N VAL A 67 14.49 -2.61 9.73
CA VAL A 67 14.23 -2.49 8.29
C VAL A 67 13.61 -3.77 7.79
N LEU A 68 12.45 -3.67 7.18
CA LEU A 68 11.79 -4.77 6.48
C LEU A 68 11.97 -4.54 4.98
N ALA A 69 12.74 -5.41 4.34
CA ALA A 69 12.91 -5.43 2.90
C ALA A 69 12.46 -6.78 2.35
N PRO A 70 11.85 -6.84 1.16
CA PRO A 70 11.57 -8.11 0.53
C PRO A 70 12.87 -8.84 0.15
N PRO A 71 12.87 -10.18 0.08
CA PRO A 71 14.00 -10.94 -0.39
C PRO A 71 14.48 -10.44 -1.76
N GLY A 72 15.81 -10.34 -1.93
CA GLY A 72 16.41 -9.86 -3.18
C GLY A 72 16.19 -8.38 -3.47
N ALA A 73 15.76 -7.58 -2.47
CA ALA A 73 15.47 -6.15 -2.61
C ALA A 73 14.41 -5.80 -3.68
N ALA A 74 13.67 -6.78 -4.19
CA ALA A 74 12.60 -6.60 -5.16
C ALA A 74 11.23 -6.79 -4.50
N LEU A 75 10.23 -6.06 -4.97
CA LEU A 75 8.84 -6.37 -4.69
C LEU A 75 8.44 -7.63 -5.48
N ASP A 76 7.55 -8.43 -4.90
CA ASP A 76 7.05 -9.64 -5.54
C ASP A 76 6.46 -9.30 -6.92
N PRO A 77 7.05 -9.80 -8.01
CA PRO A 77 6.57 -9.56 -9.36
C PRO A 77 5.46 -10.55 -9.78
N SER A 78 5.05 -11.46 -8.88
CA SER A 78 4.06 -12.48 -9.21
C SER A 78 2.81 -11.84 -9.77
N PRO A 79 2.31 -12.30 -10.91
CA PRO A 79 1.08 -11.78 -11.48
C PRO A 79 -0.11 -12.09 -10.57
N ASP A 80 -1.14 -11.29 -10.70
CA ASP A 80 -2.45 -11.59 -10.14
C ASP A 80 -2.96 -12.90 -10.74
N PRO A 81 -3.43 -13.87 -9.93
CA PRO A 81 -3.81 -15.18 -10.40
C PRO A 81 -5.02 -15.15 -11.35
N ASP A 82 -5.88 -14.15 -11.24
CA ASP A 82 -7.12 -14.07 -12.01
C ASP A 82 -6.92 -13.34 -13.35
N THR A 83 -6.07 -12.32 -13.36
CA THR A 83 -5.90 -11.44 -14.53
C THR A 83 -4.59 -11.65 -15.27
N GLY A 84 -3.60 -12.29 -14.66
CA GLY A 84 -2.24 -12.41 -15.20
C GLY A 84 -1.43 -11.12 -15.20
N GLU A 85 -1.99 -10.03 -14.68
CA GLU A 85 -1.32 -8.73 -14.57
C GLU A 85 -0.44 -8.64 -13.30
N ASP A 86 0.47 -7.65 -13.27
CA ASP A 86 1.14 -7.26 -12.02
C ASP A 86 0.08 -6.92 -10.97
N TRP A 87 0.07 -7.65 -9.85
CA TRP A 87 -0.93 -7.53 -8.79
C TRP A 87 -1.10 -6.09 -8.27
N ALA A 88 -0.02 -5.31 -8.29
CA ALA A 88 -0.08 -3.91 -7.86
C ALA A 88 -0.83 -3.04 -8.88
N ARG A 89 -0.69 -3.35 -10.16
CA ARG A 89 -1.43 -2.67 -11.23
C ARG A 89 -2.92 -3.04 -11.17
N ALA A 90 -3.24 -4.30 -10.97
CA ALA A 90 -4.62 -4.77 -10.78
C ALA A 90 -5.28 -4.08 -9.57
N LEU A 91 -4.56 -4.01 -8.43
CA LEU A 91 -5.03 -3.32 -7.23
C LEU A 91 -5.31 -1.82 -7.48
N LEU A 92 -4.43 -1.11 -8.20
CA LEU A 92 -4.63 0.30 -8.55
C LEU A 92 -5.81 0.49 -9.49
N HIS A 93 -5.99 -0.41 -10.45
CA HIS A 93 -7.13 -0.38 -11.37
C HIS A 93 -8.44 -0.58 -10.61
N GLU A 94 -8.51 -1.58 -9.74
CA GLU A 94 -9.69 -1.80 -8.87
C GLU A 94 -10.00 -0.57 -8.01
N ALA A 95 -8.98 0.01 -7.38
CA ALA A 95 -9.15 1.22 -6.57
C ALA A 95 -9.64 2.43 -7.39
N ALA A 96 -9.11 2.60 -8.61
CA ALA A 96 -9.54 3.67 -9.51
C ALA A 96 -11.00 3.50 -9.95
N LEU A 97 -11.41 2.28 -10.30
CA LEU A 97 -12.79 1.97 -10.65
C LEU A 97 -13.72 2.24 -9.46
N ALA A 98 -13.34 1.80 -8.26
CA ALA A 98 -14.13 2.06 -7.05
C ALA A 98 -14.26 3.56 -6.73
N ALA A 99 -13.19 4.34 -6.94
CA ALA A 99 -13.18 5.78 -6.67
C ALA A 99 -13.93 6.61 -7.73
N SER A 100 -13.94 6.14 -8.98
CA SER A 100 -14.61 6.83 -10.11
C SER A 100 -16.07 6.40 -10.31
N GLY A 101 -16.51 5.37 -9.61
CA GLY A 101 -17.89 4.87 -9.71
C GLY A 101 -18.90 5.86 -9.15
N ALA A 102 -20.09 5.90 -9.76
CA ALA A 102 -21.20 6.74 -9.31
C ALA A 102 -21.77 6.27 -7.95
N THR A 103 -21.48 5.05 -7.53
CA THR A 103 -22.00 4.45 -6.29
C THR A 103 -20.83 4.03 -5.41
N LEU A 104 -20.78 4.60 -4.21
CA LEU A 104 -19.85 4.15 -3.17
C LEU A 104 -20.47 2.99 -2.40
N THR A 105 -19.90 1.81 -2.54
CA THR A 105 -20.37 0.61 -1.85
C THR A 105 -19.58 0.41 -0.55
N ALA A 106 -20.29 0.43 0.58
CA ALA A 106 -19.69 0.11 1.87
C ALA A 106 -19.44 -1.41 1.96
N ARG A 107 -18.23 -1.79 2.37
CA ARG A 107 -17.83 -3.19 2.62
C ARG A 107 -17.73 -3.42 4.12
N SER A 108 -18.42 -4.43 4.64
CA SER A 108 -18.26 -4.87 6.03
C SER A 108 -16.99 -5.71 6.18
N GLY A 109 -16.35 -5.63 7.35
CA GLY A 109 -15.17 -6.41 7.70
C GLY A 109 -14.74 -6.16 9.15
N GLU A 110 -13.66 -6.77 9.59
CA GLU A 110 -13.12 -6.61 10.95
C GLU A 110 -12.83 -5.14 11.32
N GLN A 111 -12.45 -4.31 10.35
CA GLN A 111 -12.26 -2.88 10.53
C GLN A 111 -13.51 -2.14 11.00
N CYS A 112 -14.71 -2.72 10.80
CA CYS A 112 -15.95 -2.11 11.27
C CYS A 112 -16.07 -2.12 12.80
N LEU A 113 -15.37 -3.01 13.48
CA LEU A 113 -15.37 -3.10 14.94
C LEU A 113 -14.79 -1.85 15.62
N THR A 114 -13.83 -1.21 14.96
CA THR A 114 -13.12 -0.02 15.45
C THR A 114 -13.35 1.22 14.57
N CYS A 115 -14.34 1.17 13.69
CA CYS A 115 -14.62 2.26 12.77
C CYS A 115 -15.23 3.47 13.52
N PRO A 116 -14.62 4.67 13.41
CA PRO A 116 -15.08 5.86 14.12
C PRO A 116 -16.43 6.39 13.62
N VAL A 117 -16.88 5.96 12.43
CA VAL A 117 -18.16 6.36 11.84
C VAL A 117 -19.15 5.21 11.79
N ARG A 118 -18.96 4.19 12.62
CA ARG A 118 -19.82 2.99 12.64
C ARG A 118 -21.28 3.34 12.84
N ASP A 119 -21.59 4.22 13.79
CA ASP A 119 -22.95 4.58 14.19
C ASP A 119 -23.70 5.40 13.12
N SER A 120 -22.95 5.95 12.15
CA SER A 120 -23.53 6.65 10.99
C SER A 120 -23.50 5.82 9.71
N CYS A 121 -22.93 4.63 9.75
CA CYS A 121 -22.74 3.81 8.55
C CYS A 121 -24.03 3.08 8.16
N PRO A 122 -24.56 3.25 6.93
CA PRO A 122 -25.86 2.70 6.53
C PRO A 122 -25.90 1.16 6.48
N ILE A 123 -24.76 0.48 6.49
CA ILE A 123 -24.71 -0.99 6.56
C ILE A 123 -24.75 -1.52 8.00
N GLN A 124 -24.57 -0.66 8.99
CA GLN A 124 -24.69 -1.02 10.40
C GLN A 124 -26.12 -0.79 10.91
N PRO A 125 -26.61 -1.62 11.85
CA PRO A 125 -27.97 -1.46 12.40
C PRO A 125 -28.23 -0.08 12.98
N GLU A 126 -27.23 0.50 13.64
CA GLU A 126 -27.29 1.81 14.27
C GLU A 126 -27.42 2.92 13.21
N GLY A 127 -26.64 2.86 12.14
CA GLY A 127 -26.60 3.90 11.11
C GLY A 127 -27.80 3.87 10.15
N ARG A 128 -28.49 2.74 10.03
CA ARG A 128 -29.71 2.66 9.21
C ARG A 128 -30.83 3.59 9.67
N ARG A 129 -30.84 3.99 10.95
CA ARG A 129 -31.82 4.92 11.53
C ARG A 129 -31.46 6.39 11.23
N ALA A 130 -30.24 6.68 10.81
CA ALA A 130 -29.79 8.03 10.53
C ALA A 130 -30.08 8.50 9.08
N VAL A 131 -30.45 7.56 8.19
CA VAL A 131 -30.70 7.82 6.76
C VAL A 131 -32.13 7.47 6.33
N ALA A 132 -33.06 7.30 7.27
CA ALA A 132 -34.47 7.04 7.02
C ALA A 132 -35.29 8.36 6.96
#